data_fb5509ef6739a62cd2b94cc0444d24f0
#
_entry.id   fb5509ef6739a62cd2b94cc0444d24f0
#
_cell.length_a   1.000
_cell.length_b   1.000
_cell.length_c   1.000
_cell.angle_alpha   90.00
_cell.angle_beta   90.00
_cell.angle_gamma   90.00
#
_symmetry.space_group_name_H-M   'P 1'
#
loop_
_entity.id
_entity.type
_entity.pdbx_description
1 polymer ?
#
loop_
_entity_poly.entity_id
_entity_poly.type
_entity_poly.pdbx_seq_one_letter_code
_entity_poly.pdbx_strand_id
1 'polypeptide(L)'
;MKRNLIFAATAAAMMLVASCTRGKETAENNNTRDTLSGQQSAFEQENSAPAQADETIAESLPEEQPQEIAIVTEEEYKSLYAEKNDDPTKPKMVFVEGRLTPALSSFEIGETEVTIEQYCTATGETEFNEEWKNHPISGVNWYEAVIFCNRLSMKYGYEPCYTLNGETDPSLWGNEIPYFTESDGNVGDMTAWNAIQCNFNANGYRLPTKVEWAFAARGGTKSNHTKFSGSDNVDEVGWTEENTKERQQVATKKSNELGIYDMSGNVWEWCWDRNVFYSSESEYNPTRSAEVAWYRVIRGGGWGTPAEYSEITYYSTDEPDVKSWYYGFRLCRSIRKR
;
A
#
# COMPACT_ATOMS: atom_id res chain seq x y z
N MET A 1 18.71 17.91 -5.86
CA MET A 1 19.10 19.28 -5.51
C MET A 1 17.99 20.05 -4.88
N LYS A 2 17.59 20.11 -3.80
CA LYS A 2 16.51 20.60 -2.94
C LYS A 2 15.43 19.54 -2.75
N ARG A 3 15.71 18.60 -1.85
CA ARG A 3 14.71 17.86 -1.07
C ARG A 3 14.02 18.89 -0.17
N ASN A 4 12.82 19.29 -0.49
CA ASN A 4 11.97 20.12 0.35
C ASN A 4 10.86 19.24 0.92
N LEU A 5 11.05 18.83 2.16
CA LEU A 5 10.32 19.30 3.33
C LEU A 5 8.82 18.98 3.34
N ILE A 6 8.52 17.75 3.76
CA ILE A 6 7.29 17.43 4.49
C ILE A 6 7.75 17.03 5.91
N PHE A 7 8.20 17.98 6.76
CA PHE A 7 8.80 17.63 8.05
C PHE A 7 8.67 18.74 9.10
N ALA A 8 7.47 18.91 9.61
CA ALA A 8 7.30 19.63 10.88
C ALA A 8 6.37 18.91 11.88
N ALA A 9 5.96 17.66 11.61
CA ALA A 9 5.09 16.89 12.51
C ALA A 9 5.77 15.67 13.16
N THR A 10 7.07 15.48 12.95
CA THR A 10 7.78 14.22 13.24
C THR A 10 8.17 13.99 14.68
N ALA A 11 8.20 14.99 15.54
CA ALA A 11 8.65 14.80 16.93
C ALA A 11 7.62 14.15 17.87
N ALA A 12 6.31 14.31 17.62
CA ALA A 12 5.28 13.73 18.50
C ALA A 12 4.91 12.30 18.10
N ALA A 13 5.22 11.94 16.89
CA ALA A 13 4.75 10.73 16.26
C ALA A 13 5.76 9.55 16.35
N MET A 14 7.05 9.80 16.56
CA MET A 14 8.03 8.74 16.84
C MET A 14 7.72 7.92 18.11
N MET A 15 6.88 8.44 19.01
CA MET A 15 6.52 7.72 20.24
C MET A 15 5.52 6.57 20.05
N LEU A 16 4.80 6.48 18.94
CA LEU A 16 3.75 5.45 18.76
C LEU A 16 4.22 4.18 18.04
N VAL A 17 5.25 4.24 17.20
CA VAL A 17 5.92 3.02 16.72
C VAL A 17 6.91 2.49 17.76
N ALA A 18 7.51 3.40 18.56
CA ALA A 18 8.30 3.01 19.74
C ALA A 18 7.46 2.39 20.86
N SER A 19 6.12 2.52 20.88
CA SER A 19 5.26 1.82 21.84
C SER A 19 5.07 0.34 21.54
N CYS A 20 5.44 -0.12 20.35
CA CYS A 20 5.64 -1.56 20.13
C CYS A 20 6.99 -2.05 20.69
N THR A 21 7.95 -1.16 21.01
CA THR A 21 9.31 -1.58 21.41
C THR A 21 9.76 -1.13 22.81
N ARG A 22 9.01 -0.31 23.56
CA ARG A 22 9.40 0.09 24.94
C ARG A 22 8.22 0.48 25.80
N GLY A 23 7.98 -0.28 26.86
CA GLY A 23 7.09 0.08 27.94
C GLY A 23 7.66 1.18 28.84
N LYS A 24 6.81 2.14 29.16
CA LYS A 24 6.86 3.15 30.22
C LYS A 24 7.83 4.31 30.06
N GLU A 25 7.32 5.44 29.62
CA GLU A 25 7.63 6.75 30.22
C GLU A 25 6.41 7.69 30.17
N THR A 26 6.23 8.46 31.24
CA THR A 26 5.03 9.22 31.61
C THR A 26 4.84 10.47 30.76
N ALA A 27 3.58 10.74 30.42
CA ALA A 27 3.13 11.92 29.69
C ALA A 27 3.31 13.22 30.51
N GLU A 28 3.98 14.20 29.95
CA GLU A 28 3.81 15.61 30.31
C GLU A 28 3.32 16.43 29.11
N ASN A 29 2.21 17.11 29.37
CA ASN A 29 1.47 17.98 28.46
C ASN A 29 2.26 19.27 28.20
N ASN A 30 2.55 19.62 26.94
CA ASN A 30 2.79 21.02 26.57
C ASN A 30 2.20 21.35 25.21
N ASN A 31 1.25 22.26 25.30
CA ASN A 31 0.46 22.86 24.23
C ASN A 31 1.26 23.98 23.54
N THR A 32 1.59 23.85 22.27
CA THR A 32 1.95 24.99 21.43
C THR A 32 1.26 24.86 20.08
N ARG A 33 0.24 25.72 19.90
CA ARG A 33 -0.29 26.10 18.59
C ARG A 33 0.77 26.94 17.90
N ASP A 34 1.16 26.60 16.65
CA ASP A 34 1.25 27.56 15.56
C ASP A 34 1.70 26.91 14.24
N THR A 35 1.07 27.37 13.18
CA THR A 35 1.47 27.39 11.76
C THR A 35 1.27 26.11 10.93
N LEU A 36 0.03 25.89 10.54
CA LEU A 36 -0.39 24.98 9.45
C LEU A 36 -0.48 25.66 8.05
N SER A 37 -0.11 26.94 7.92
CA SER A 37 -0.38 27.70 6.68
C SER A 37 0.75 27.72 5.65
N GLY A 38 1.87 27.03 5.89
CA GLY A 38 3.05 27.04 5.01
C GLY A 38 3.23 25.84 4.07
N GLN A 39 2.43 24.79 4.25
CA GLN A 39 2.69 23.51 3.57
C GLN A 39 1.85 23.26 2.30
N GLN A 40 0.84 24.06 2.04
CA GLN A 40 -0.02 23.90 0.86
C GLN A 40 0.65 24.23 -0.47
N SER A 41 1.73 24.99 -0.48
CA SER A 41 2.36 25.46 -1.73
C SER A 41 3.39 24.50 -2.35
N ALA A 42 3.80 23.44 -1.67
CA ALA A 42 4.81 22.50 -2.17
C ALA A 42 4.24 21.36 -3.02
N PHE A 43 2.96 21.01 -2.82
CA PHE A 43 2.29 19.91 -3.55
C PHE A 43 1.85 20.30 -4.98
N GLU A 44 1.69 21.60 -5.26
CA GLU A 44 1.15 22.07 -6.56
C GLU A 44 2.21 22.28 -7.66
N GLN A 45 3.52 22.24 -7.39
CA GLN A 45 4.53 22.69 -8.35
C GLN A 45 5.34 21.60 -9.06
N GLU A 46 5.22 20.32 -8.74
CA GLU A 46 6.04 19.26 -9.38
C GLU A 46 5.35 18.44 -10.49
N ASN A 47 4.09 18.69 -10.79
CA ASN A 47 3.36 17.94 -11.83
C ASN A 47 3.41 18.55 -13.24
N SER A 48 4.28 19.53 -13.52
CA SER A 48 4.36 20.16 -14.84
C SER A 48 5.78 20.33 -15.36
N ALA A 49 6.34 19.27 -15.99
CA ALA A 49 7.24 19.39 -17.15
C ALA A 49 7.66 18.00 -17.68
N PRO A 50 7.63 17.76 -19.03
CA PRO A 50 8.12 16.52 -19.60
C PRO A 50 9.64 16.59 -19.75
N ALA A 51 10.36 15.61 -19.18
CA ALA A 51 11.77 15.40 -19.45
C ALA A 51 11.94 14.57 -20.71
N GLN A 52 12.77 15.05 -21.65
CA GLN A 52 13.17 14.35 -22.86
C GLN A 52 14.03 13.12 -22.51
N ALA A 53 13.68 11.98 -23.09
CA ALA A 53 14.42 10.74 -22.95
C ALA A 53 15.62 10.72 -23.92
N ASP A 54 16.77 10.29 -23.41
CA ASP A 54 17.96 9.94 -24.20
C ASP A 54 17.89 8.45 -24.59
N GLU A 55 17.93 8.20 -25.90
CA GLU A 55 17.83 6.86 -26.50
C GLU A 55 19.22 6.25 -26.65
N THR A 56 19.77 5.60 -25.64
CA THR A 56 20.83 4.60 -25.86
C THR A 56 21.07 3.78 -24.61
N ILE A 57 20.69 2.53 -24.63
CA ILE A 57 21.25 1.30 -24.08
C ILE A 57 20.08 0.31 -23.84
N ALA A 58 19.81 -0.50 -24.89
CA ALA A 58 18.93 -1.65 -24.73
C ALA A 58 19.79 -2.90 -24.58
N GLU A 59 20.04 -3.33 -23.35
CA GLU A 59 20.49 -4.70 -23.08
C GLU A 59 19.28 -5.57 -22.76
N SER A 60 19.19 -6.70 -23.47
CA SER A 60 18.04 -7.61 -23.47
C SER A 60 17.87 -8.30 -22.12
N LEU A 61 16.83 -7.95 -21.39
CA LEU A 61 16.29 -8.74 -20.29
C LEU A 61 15.50 -9.94 -20.84
N PRO A 62 15.47 -11.09 -20.14
CA PRO A 62 14.72 -12.26 -20.61
C PRO A 62 13.25 -11.91 -20.80
N GLU A 63 12.68 -12.27 -21.94
CA GLU A 63 11.25 -12.14 -22.23
C GLU A 63 10.45 -12.97 -21.20
N GLU A 64 9.76 -12.29 -20.29
CA GLU A 64 8.75 -12.95 -19.48
C GLU A 64 7.60 -13.37 -20.41
N GLN A 65 7.24 -14.66 -20.35
CA GLN A 65 6.07 -15.19 -21.05
C GLN A 65 4.82 -14.41 -20.62
N PRO A 66 3.93 -14.00 -21.52
CA PRO A 66 2.71 -13.30 -21.18
C PRO A 66 1.89 -14.18 -20.20
N GLN A 67 1.60 -13.64 -19.03
CA GLN A 67 0.79 -14.36 -18.05
C GLN A 67 -0.61 -14.58 -18.62
N GLU A 68 -1.08 -15.81 -18.56
CA GLU A 68 -2.45 -16.15 -18.94
C GLU A 68 -3.43 -15.43 -18.01
N ILE A 69 -4.38 -14.67 -18.59
CA ILE A 69 -5.41 -13.98 -17.83
C ILE A 69 -6.35 -15.00 -17.20
N ALA A 70 -6.31 -15.09 -15.90
CA ALA A 70 -7.15 -16.00 -15.12
C ALA A 70 -8.42 -15.26 -14.65
N ILE A 71 -9.52 -15.38 -15.41
CA ILE A 71 -10.84 -14.94 -14.96
C ILE A 71 -11.49 -16.13 -14.25
N VAL A 72 -11.77 -15.94 -12.98
CA VAL A 72 -12.53 -16.84 -12.11
C VAL A 72 -13.81 -16.13 -11.74
N THR A 73 -14.96 -16.76 -11.91
CA THR A 73 -16.24 -16.18 -11.51
C THR A 73 -16.45 -16.27 -10.00
N GLU A 74 -17.38 -15.49 -9.45
CA GLU A 74 -17.70 -15.53 -8.02
C GLU A 74 -18.19 -16.93 -7.57
N GLU A 75 -18.91 -17.66 -8.44
CA GLU A 75 -19.37 -19.04 -8.15
C GLU A 75 -18.20 -20.03 -8.11
N GLU A 76 -17.31 -19.97 -9.10
CA GLU A 76 -16.09 -20.77 -9.13
C GLU A 76 -15.20 -20.47 -7.92
N TYR A 77 -15.05 -19.21 -7.55
CA TYR A 77 -14.28 -18.79 -6.37
C TYR A 77 -14.86 -19.41 -5.09
N LYS A 78 -16.18 -19.28 -4.85
CA LYS A 78 -16.84 -19.85 -3.68
C LYS A 78 -16.67 -21.37 -3.60
N SER A 79 -16.68 -22.05 -4.75
CA SER A 79 -16.51 -23.50 -4.83
C SER A 79 -15.08 -23.97 -4.52
N LEU A 80 -14.07 -23.21 -4.96
CA LEU A 80 -12.66 -23.65 -4.96
C LEU A 80 -11.84 -23.05 -3.82
N TYR A 81 -12.23 -21.88 -3.31
CA TYR A 81 -11.39 -21.05 -2.43
C TYR A 81 -12.09 -20.63 -1.12
N ALA A 82 -13.37 -21.03 -0.88
CA ALA A 82 -14.06 -20.71 0.36
C ALA A 82 -13.33 -21.34 1.56
N GLU A 83 -12.36 -20.62 2.10
CA GLU A 83 -11.67 -21.01 3.33
C GLU A 83 -12.54 -20.68 4.54
N LYS A 84 -12.66 -21.65 5.46
CA LYS A 84 -13.13 -21.34 6.81
C LYS A 84 -12.00 -20.60 7.53
N ASN A 85 -12.19 -19.32 7.74
CA ASN A 85 -11.24 -18.52 8.51
C ASN A 85 -11.70 -18.44 9.97
N ASP A 86 -11.12 -19.27 10.81
CA ASP A 86 -11.41 -19.32 12.24
C ASP A 86 -10.39 -18.47 13.07
N ASP A 87 -9.37 -17.89 12.42
CA ASP A 87 -8.38 -17.02 13.05
C ASP A 87 -8.81 -15.54 12.92
N PRO A 88 -9.21 -14.88 14.02
CA PRO A 88 -9.66 -13.48 13.99
C PRO A 88 -8.56 -12.49 13.60
N THR A 89 -7.29 -12.89 13.70
CA THR A 89 -6.14 -12.04 13.31
C THR A 89 -5.76 -12.19 11.83
N LYS A 90 -6.31 -13.20 11.14
CA LYS A 90 -6.11 -13.37 9.70
C LYS A 90 -6.85 -12.27 8.94
N PRO A 91 -6.18 -11.50 8.08
CA PRO A 91 -6.83 -10.47 7.28
C PRO A 91 -8.00 -11.02 6.46
N LYS A 92 -9.13 -10.34 6.52
CA LYS A 92 -10.29 -10.68 5.71
C LYS A 92 -10.09 -10.19 4.29
N MET A 93 -10.24 -11.10 3.34
CA MET A 93 -10.04 -10.82 1.92
C MET A 93 -11.38 -10.81 1.17
N VAL A 94 -11.52 -9.88 0.24
CA VAL A 94 -12.67 -9.75 -0.64
C VAL A 94 -12.27 -10.19 -2.05
N PHE A 95 -13.07 -11.08 -2.62
CA PHE A 95 -12.90 -11.51 -4.00
C PHE A 95 -13.30 -10.40 -4.98
N VAL A 96 -12.45 -10.16 -5.97
CA VAL A 96 -12.68 -9.23 -7.07
C VAL A 96 -12.63 -10.01 -8.38
N GLU A 97 -13.77 -10.13 -9.03
CA GLU A 97 -13.87 -10.78 -10.35
C GLU A 97 -13.11 -9.96 -11.39
N GLY A 98 -12.24 -10.61 -12.15
CA GLY A 98 -11.43 -9.99 -13.18
C GLY A 98 -12.23 -9.57 -14.42
N ARG A 99 -11.53 -9.03 -15.42
CA ARG A 99 -12.14 -8.58 -16.68
C ARG A 99 -11.21 -8.84 -17.87
N LEU A 100 -11.80 -8.95 -19.07
CA LEU A 100 -11.04 -9.18 -20.30
C LEU A 100 -10.56 -7.88 -20.96
N THR A 101 -11.27 -6.77 -20.77
CA THR A 101 -10.96 -5.52 -21.48
C THR A 101 -11.12 -4.29 -20.55
N PRO A 102 -10.04 -3.55 -20.25
CA PRO A 102 -8.66 -4.02 -20.34
C PRO A 102 -8.44 -5.25 -19.44
N ALA A 103 -7.55 -6.12 -19.85
CA ALA A 103 -7.36 -7.41 -19.20
C ALA A 103 -6.87 -7.27 -17.75
N LEU A 104 -7.53 -7.96 -16.83
CA LEU A 104 -7.18 -8.03 -15.41
C LEU A 104 -7.65 -9.37 -14.85
N SER A 105 -6.72 -10.17 -14.31
CA SER A 105 -7.07 -11.44 -13.65
C SER A 105 -7.93 -11.20 -12.41
N SER A 106 -8.71 -12.20 -12.02
CA SER A 106 -9.38 -12.19 -10.71
C SER A 106 -8.36 -12.24 -9.58
N PHE A 107 -8.67 -11.57 -8.47
CA PHE A 107 -7.79 -11.47 -7.31
C PHE A 107 -8.60 -11.33 -6.02
N GLU A 108 -7.93 -11.45 -4.89
CA GLU A 108 -8.45 -11.05 -3.59
C GLU A 108 -7.76 -9.79 -3.12
N ILE A 109 -8.49 -8.91 -2.44
CA ILE A 109 -7.95 -7.70 -1.81
C ILE A 109 -8.43 -7.61 -0.37
N GLY A 110 -7.64 -7.00 0.51
CA GLY A 110 -8.03 -6.77 1.91
C GLY A 110 -9.33 -5.99 2.00
N GLU A 111 -10.27 -6.47 2.84
CA GLU A 111 -11.52 -5.75 3.14
C GLU A 111 -11.23 -4.34 3.64
N THR A 112 -10.15 -4.19 4.40
CA THR A 112 -9.64 -2.94 4.97
C THR A 112 -8.14 -2.82 4.70
N GLU A 113 -7.56 -1.71 5.11
CA GLU A 113 -6.13 -1.59 5.34
C GLU A 113 -5.66 -2.61 6.38
N VAL A 114 -4.38 -2.94 6.40
CA VAL A 114 -3.79 -3.78 7.45
C VAL A 114 -3.84 -3.04 8.78
N THR A 115 -4.41 -3.68 9.81
CA THR A 115 -4.50 -3.10 11.15
C THR A 115 -3.21 -3.24 11.95
N ILE A 116 -3.06 -2.44 13.02
CA ILE A 116 -1.94 -2.55 13.96
C ILE A 116 -1.87 -3.96 14.56
N GLU A 117 -3.01 -4.54 14.99
CA GLU A 117 -3.04 -5.90 15.54
C GLU A 117 -2.54 -6.94 14.54
N GLN A 118 -3.00 -6.86 13.29
CA GLN A 118 -2.57 -7.77 12.23
C GLN A 118 -1.07 -7.64 11.95
N TYR A 119 -0.56 -6.40 11.90
CA TYR A 119 0.84 -6.12 11.65
C TYR A 119 1.72 -6.69 12.78
N CYS A 120 1.42 -6.35 14.02
CA CYS A 120 2.17 -6.82 15.18
C CYS A 120 2.14 -8.35 15.31
N THR A 121 0.96 -8.96 15.10
CA THR A 121 0.82 -10.43 15.15
C THR A 121 1.66 -11.15 14.08
N ALA A 122 1.81 -10.60 12.90
CA ALA A 122 2.59 -11.22 11.83
C ALA A 122 4.10 -10.94 11.94
N THR A 123 4.49 -9.80 12.52
CA THR A 123 5.91 -9.46 12.76
C THR A 123 6.46 -10.09 14.03
N GLY A 124 5.59 -10.62 14.90
CA GLY A 124 5.96 -11.17 16.19
C GLY A 124 6.03 -10.13 17.30
N GLU A 125 5.59 -8.92 17.04
CA GLU A 125 5.46 -7.87 18.04
C GLU A 125 4.23 -8.15 18.91
N THR A 126 4.42 -8.17 20.23
CA THR A 126 3.34 -8.52 21.16
C THR A 126 2.83 -7.34 21.98
N GLU A 127 3.52 -6.20 21.91
CA GLU A 127 3.18 -5.01 22.68
C GLU A 127 2.68 -3.89 21.74
N PHE A 128 1.38 -3.66 21.75
CA PHE A 128 0.74 -2.52 21.11
C PHE A 128 -0.39 -1.99 21.99
N ASN A 129 -0.81 -0.74 21.77
CA ASN A 129 -1.93 -0.19 22.52
C ASN A 129 -3.24 -0.79 22.02
N GLU A 130 -3.97 -1.49 22.89
CA GLU A 130 -5.25 -2.14 22.61
C GLU A 130 -6.32 -1.17 22.06
N GLU A 131 -6.27 0.11 22.43
CA GLU A 131 -7.20 1.12 21.90
C GLU A 131 -6.99 1.38 20.42
N TRP A 132 -5.78 1.15 19.91
CA TRP A 132 -5.39 1.40 18.53
C TRP A 132 -5.36 0.15 17.65
N LYS A 133 -5.62 -1.02 18.19
CA LYS A 133 -5.45 -2.30 17.50
C LYS A 133 -6.17 -2.40 16.16
N ASN A 134 -7.37 -1.79 16.07
CA ASN A 134 -8.19 -1.78 14.86
C ASN A 134 -7.95 -0.55 13.96
N HIS A 135 -6.98 0.31 14.28
CA HIS A 135 -6.57 1.38 13.38
C HIS A 135 -5.61 0.83 12.33
N PRO A 136 -5.55 1.44 11.14
CA PRO A 136 -4.58 1.02 10.14
C PRO A 136 -3.16 1.18 10.67
N ILE A 137 -2.30 0.23 10.35
CA ILE A 137 -0.87 0.44 10.54
C ILE A 137 -0.41 1.61 9.69
N SER A 138 0.42 2.47 10.25
CA SER A 138 1.05 3.56 9.52
C SER A 138 2.46 3.81 10.02
N GLY A 139 3.24 4.62 9.33
CA GLY A 139 4.66 4.77 9.65
C GLY A 139 5.51 3.61 9.14
N VAL A 140 4.99 2.84 8.20
CA VAL A 140 5.69 1.74 7.53
C VAL A 140 6.12 2.18 6.14
N ASN A 141 7.33 1.81 5.76
CA ASN A 141 7.80 2.02 4.40
C ASN A 141 7.43 0.85 3.47
N TRP A 142 7.69 1.00 2.17
CA TRP A 142 7.32 0.01 1.17
C TRP A 142 8.02 -1.35 1.41
N TYR A 143 9.29 -1.34 1.83
CA TYR A 143 10.04 -2.57 2.10
C TYR A 143 9.47 -3.34 3.30
N GLU A 144 9.07 -2.64 4.34
CA GLU A 144 8.43 -3.26 5.52
C GLU A 144 7.08 -3.88 5.15
N ALA A 145 6.29 -3.21 4.28
CA ALA A 145 5.04 -3.77 3.78
C ALA A 145 5.27 -5.05 2.94
N VAL A 146 6.31 -5.10 2.11
CA VAL A 146 6.68 -6.28 1.32
C VAL A 146 7.15 -7.44 2.22
N ILE A 147 7.99 -7.15 3.23
CA ILE A 147 8.42 -8.13 4.24
C ILE A 147 7.22 -8.70 4.98
N PHE A 148 6.29 -7.83 5.41
CA PHE A 148 5.07 -8.24 6.08
C PHE A 148 4.26 -9.23 5.23
N CYS A 149 4.07 -8.94 3.93
CA CYS A 149 3.35 -9.81 3.02
C CYS A 149 3.95 -11.22 2.97
N ASN A 150 5.28 -11.34 2.85
CA ASN A 150 5.94 -12.66 2.83
C ASN A 150 5.84 -13.38 4.18
N ARG A 151 6.09 -12.68 5.30
CA ARG A 151 5.92 -13.26 6.65
C ARG A 151 4.52 -13.77 6.89
N LEU A 152 3.51 -12.99 6.49
CA LEU A 152 2.11 -13.40 6.61
C LEU A 152 1.80 -14.61 5.72
N SER A 153 2.34 -14.64 4.50
CA SER A 153 2.21 -15.80 3.60
C SER A 153 2.78 -17.06 4.23
N MET A 154 4.00 -16.98 4.77
CA MET A 154 4.64 -18.12 5.45
C MET A 154 3.86 -18.56 6.68
N LYS A 155 3.36 -17.62 7.50
CA LYS A 155 2.53 -17.91 8.68
C LYS A 155 1.31 -18.73 8.35
N TYR A 156 0.66 -18.46 7.21
CA TYR A 156 -0.55 -19.18 6.78
C TYR A 156 -0.31 -20.29 5.76
N GLY A 157 0.96 -20.66 5.52
CA GLY A 157 1.33 -21.76 4.62
C GLY A 157 1.10 -21.48 3.14
N TYR A 158 1.08 -20.21 2.75
CA TYR A 158 1.04 -19.79 1.34
C TYR A 158 2.44 -19.64 0.78
N GLU A 159 2.56 -19.77 -0.55
CA GLU A 159 3.80 -19.47 -1.29
C GLU A 159 4.05 -17.96 -1.27
N PRO A 160 5.16 -17.47 -0.66
CA PRO A 160 5.47 -16.03 -0.64
C PRO A 160 5.64 -15.48 -2.05
N CYS A 161 5.18 -14.23 -2.27
CA CYS A 161 5.21 -13.59 -3.57
C CYS A 161 6.55 -12.91 -3.88
N TYR A 162 7.26 -12.45 -2.87
CA TYR A 162 8.45 -11.63 -3.08
C TYR A 162 9.73 -12.41 -2.90
N THR A 163 10.71 -12.09 -3.75
CA THR A 163 12.07 -12.63 -3.65
C THR A 163 13.11 -11.52 -3.70
N LEU A 164 14.15 -11.67 -2.90
CA LEU A 164 15.38 -10.88 -3.00
C LEU A 164 16.56 -11.86 -3.11
N ASN A 165 17.35 -11.72 -4.17
CA ASN A 165 18.45 -12.64 -4.47
C ASN A 165 18.03 -14.13 -4.53
N GLY A 166 16.80 -14.40 -4.97
CA GLY A 166 16.24 -15.75 -5.06
C GLY A 166 15.63 -16.30 -3.76
N GLU A 167 15.78 -15.59 -2.64
CA GLU A 167 15.24 -15.99 -1.35
C GLU A 167 13.85 -15.40 -1.11
N THR A 168 12.92 -16.22 -0.60
CA THR A 168 11.56 -15.79 -0.25
C THR A 168 11.42 -15.49 1.24
N ASP A 169 12.28 -16.02 2.11
CA ASP A 169 12.29 -15.72 3.54
C ASP A 169 12.93 -14.35 3.77
N PRO A 170 12.18 -13.34 4.25
CA PRO A 170 12.74 -12.02 4.50
C PRO A 170 13.85 -11.98 5.56
N SER A 171 13.94 -12.98 6.42
CA SER A 171 15.03 -13.07 7.40
C SER A 171 16.42 -13.28 6.76
N LEU A 172 16.44 -13.70 5.49
CA LEU A 172 17.63 -13.94 4.69
C LEU A 172 17.98 -12.79 3.73
N TRP A 173 17.15 -11.71 3.71
CA TRP A 173 17.35 -10.60 2.76
C TRP A 173 18.42 -9.59 3.16
N GLY A 174 18.92 -9.67 4.39
CA GLY A 174 19.90 -8.75 4.95
C GLY A 174 19.47 -8.19 6.29
N ASN A 175 20.37 -7.48 6.95
CA ASN A 175 20.20 -7.10 8.34
C ASN A 175 19.51 -5.73 8.52
N GLU A 176 19.51 -4.89 7.48
CA GLU A 176 19.03 -3.51 7.57
C GLU A 176 18.02 -3.23 6.47
N ILE A 177 16.76 -3.04 6.87
CA ILE A 177 15.71 -2.56 5.98
C ILE A 177 16.02 -1.10 5.70
N PRO A 178 16.14 -0.67 4.42
CA PRO A 178 16.39 0.73 4.10
C PRO A 178 15.29 1.63 4.66
N TYR A 179 15.69 2.71 5.30
CA TYR A 179 14.77 3.75 5.75
C TYR A 179 15.42 5.12 5.67
N PHE A 180 14.62 6.14 5.51
CA PHE A 180 15.05 7.52 5.52
C PHE A 180 14.68 8.20 6.84
N THR A 181 15.65 8.90 7.43
CA THR A 181 15.42 9.84 8.53
C THR A 181 16.11 11.17 8.23
N GLU A 182 15.55 12.27 8.71
CA GLU A 182 16.18 13.58 8.57
C GLU A 182 17.50 13.68 9.34
N SER A 183 17.63 12.94 10.46
CA SER A 183 18.82 13.00 11.31
C SER A 183 19.99 12.21 10.74
N ASP A 184 19.74 11.07 10.17
CA ASP A 184 20.77 10.07 9.84
C ASP A 184 20.92 9.87 8.32
N GLY A 185 20.04 10.49 7.55
CA GLY A 185 19.95 10.27 6.11
C GLY A 185 19.40 8.86 5.78
N ASN A 186 19.67 8.38 4.56
CA ASN A 186 19.28 7.04 4.17
C ASN A 186 20.15 6.01 4.89
N VAL A 187 19.51 5.02 5.51
CA VAL A 187 20.14 3.87 6.14
C VAL A 187 19.81 2.62 5.31
N GLY A 188 20.83 1.80 5.09
CA GLY A 188 20.71 0.58 4.27
C GLY A 188 20.96 0.82 2.78
N ASP A 189 21.14 -0.29 2.04
CA ASP A 189 21.40 -0.26 0.60
C ASP A 189 20.07 -0.38 -0.18
N MET A 190 19.50 0.75 -0.55
CA MET A 190 18.29 0.80 -1.39
C MET A 190 18.49 0.12 -2.74
N THR A 191 19.69 0.14 -3.29
CA THR A 191 19.97 -0.48 -4.59
C THR A 191 19.75 -1.98 -4.53
N ALA A 192 20.29 -2.65 -3.51
CA ALA A 192 20.08 -4.07 -3.29
C ALA A 192 18.60 -4.40 -3.06
N TRP A 193 17.93 -3.63 -2.20
CA TRP A 193 16.52 -3.85 -1.88
C TRP A 193 15.55 -3.53 -3.03
N ASN A 194 15.93 -2.63 -3.93
CA ASN A 194 15.17 -2.36 -5.16
C ASN A 194 15.21 -3.52 -6.18
N ALA A 195 16.07 -4.52 -5.97
CA ALA A 195 16.09 -5.76 -6.75
C ALA A 195 14.99 -6.75 -6.36
N ILE A 196 14.15 -6.44 -5.36
CA ILE A 196 12.99 -7.27 -4.98
C ILE A 196 12.11 -7.50 -6.20
N GLN A 197 11.79 -8.78 -6.45
CA GLN A 197 10.91 -9.24 -7.51
C GLN A 197 9.60 -9.76 -6.93
N CYS A 198 8.51 -9.74 -7.71
CA CYS A 198 7.22 -10.28 -7.34
C CYS A 198 6.81 -11.41 -8.28
N ASN A 199 6.60 -12.60 -7.72
CA ASN A 199 5.95 -13.70 -8.43
C ASN A 199 4.43 -13.56 -8.31
N PHE A 200 3.78 -12.97 -9.30
CA PHE A 200 2.32 -12.87 -9.36
C PHE A 200 1.62 -14.23 -9.51
N ASN A 201 2.34 -15.30 -9.80
CA ASN A 201 1.83 -16.66 -9.81
C ASN A 201 1.83 -17.31 -8.43
N ALA A 202 2.49 -16.76 -7.42
CA ALA A 202 2.39 -17.22 -6.04
C ALA A 202 0.99 -16.92 -5.46
N ASN A 203 0.53 -17.77 -4.53
CA ASN A 203 -0.78 -17.61 -3.89
C ASN A 203 -0.71 -16.89 -2.54
N GLY A 204 0.46 -16.36 -2.20
CA GLY A 204 0.68 -15.62 -0.97
C GLY A 204 0.14 -14.18 -1.02
N TYR A 205 0.34 -13.49 0.08
CA TYR A 205 -0.01 -12.07 0.20
C TYR A 205 1.02 -11.21 -0.51
N ARG A 206 0.54 -10.13 -1.10
CA ARG A 206 1.34 -9.07 -1.75
C ARG A 206 0.64 -7.72 -1.66
N LEU A 207 1.31 -6.66 -2.05
CA LEU A 207 0.68 -5.38 -2.31
C LEU A 207 -0.16 -5.46 -3.59
N PRO A 208 -1.26 -4.71 -3.68
CA PRO A 208 -1.99 -4.56 -4.94
C PRO A 208 -1.13 -3.81 -5.96
N THR A 209 -1.35 -4.07 -7.23
CA THR A 209 -0.94 -3.13 -8.27
C THR A 209 -1.86 -1.91 -8.24
N LYS A 210 -1.40 -0.77 -8.78
CA LYS A 210 -2.23 0.44 -8.89
C LYS A 210 -3.53 0.21 -9.67
N VAL A 211 -3.51 -0.75 -10.61
CA VAL A 211 -4.69 -1.11 -11.43
C VAL A 211 -5.66 -1.97 -10.64
N GLU A 212 -5.18 -2.98 -9.92
CA GLU A 212 -6.01 -3.82 -9.02
C GLU A 212 -6.66 -2.95 -7.95
N TRP A 213 -5.86 -2.08 -7.31
CA TRP A 213 -6.35 -1.16 -6.30
C TRP A 213 -7.48 -0.28 -6.85
N ALA A 214 -7.26 0.40 -7.98
CA ALA A 214 -8.24 1.30 -8.58
C ALA A 214 -9.49 0.56 -9.08
N PHE A 215 -9.35 -0.68 -9.57
CA PHE A 215 -10.48 -1.49 -9.99
C PHE A 215 -11.34 -1.93 -8.80
N ALA A 216 -10.71 -2.37 -7.71
CA ALA A 216 -11.38 -2.70 -6.47
C ALA A 216 -12.07 -1.48 -5.84
N ALA A 217 -11.41 -0.31 -5.81
CA ALA A 217 -11.96 0.94 -5.29
C ALA A 217 -13.22 1.39 -6.04
N ARG A 218 -13.27 1.14 -7.36
CA ARG A 218 -14.46 1.43 -8.19
C ARG A 218 -15.63 0.47 -7.98
N GLY A 219 -15.50 -0.56 -7.16
CA GLY A 219 -16.51 -1.59 -7.00
C GLY A 219 -16.40 -2.73 -8.04
N GLY A 220 -15.25 -2.88 -8.72
CA GLY A 220 -15.00 -3.93 -9.69
C GLY A 220 -16.02 -3.90 -10.85
N THR A 221 -16.58 -5.08 -11.16
CA THR A 221 -17.65 -5.24 -12.17
C THR A 221 -19.02 -4.73 -11.70
N LYS A 222 -19.17 -4.39 -10.39
CA LYS A 222 -20.39 -3.87 -9.77
C LYS A 222 -20.38 -2.34 -9.62
N SER A 223 -19.43 -1.66 -10.26
CA SER A 223 -19.18 -0.22 -10.12
C SER A 223 -20.40 0.66 -10.42
N ASN A 224 -20.68 1.60 -9.54
CA ASN A 224 -21.65 2.69 -9.74
C ASN A 224 -21.03 3.95 -10.32
N HIS A 225 -19.73 3.91 -10.66
CA HIS A 225 -18.97 5.03 -11.26
C HIS A 225 -18.92 6.29 -10.38
N THR A 226 -18.88 6.12 -9.07
CA THR A 226 -18.76 7.22 -8.11
C THR A 226 -17.34 7.82 -8.10
N LYS A 227 -17.23 9.05 -7.62
CA LYS A 227 -15.98 9.80 -7.49
C LYS A 227 -15.04 9.17 -6.45
N PHE A 228 -15.59 8.84 -5.29
CA PHE A 228 -14.93 8.12 -4.20
C PHE A 228 -15.42 6.67 -4.15
N SER A 229 -14.75 5.82 -3.40
CA SER A 229 -15.09 4.41 -3.31
C SER A 229 -16.45 4.20 -2.64
N GLY A 230 -17.49 4.00 -3.44
CA GLY A 230 -18.88 3.75 -3.00
C GLY A 230 -19.78 4.99 -2.83
N SER A 231 -19.29 6.22 -3.07
CA SER A 231 -20.11 7.44 -3.01
C SER A 231 -19.47 8.60 -3.78
N ASP A 232 -20.28 9.60 -4.17
CA ASP A 232 -19.80 10.90 -4.62
C ASP A 232 -19.55 11.89 -3.46
N ASN A 233 -19.93 11.51 -2.26
CA ASN A 233 -19.69 12.26 -1.03
C ASN A 233 -18.64 11.56 -0.17
N VAL A 234 -17.46 12.18 -0.02
CA VAL A 234 -16.35 11.61 0.75
C VAL A 234 -16.71 11.38 2.22
N ASP A 235 -17.59 12.22 2.81
CA ASP A 235 -17.99 12.09 4.21
C ASP A 235 -18.72 10.78 4.52
N GLU A 236 -19.30 10.12 3.52
CA GLU A 236 -19.94 8.81 3.70
C GLU A 236 -18.94 7.66 3.74
N VAL A 237 -17.81 7.78 3.04
CA VAL A 237 -16.93 6.66 2.70
C VAL A 237 -15.47 6.84 3.10
N GLY A 238 -15.04 8.07 3.46
CA GLY A 238 -13.62 8.37 3.68
C GLY A 238 -13.34 9.30 4.87
N TRP A 239 -12.16 9.14 5.45
CA TRP A 239 -11.60 10.00 6.48
C TRP A 239 -10.50 10.88 5.89
N THR A 240 -10.75 12.21 5.82
CA THR A 240 -9.89 13.22 5.20
C THR A 240 -9.67 14.39 6.16
N GLU A 241 -8.82 15.35 5.82
CA GLU A 241 -8.54 16.50 6.70
C GLU A 241 -9.77 17.36 7.00
N GLU A 242 -10.83 17.28 6.18
CA GLU A 242 -12.06 18.02 6.37
C GLU A 242 -12.92 17.44 7.51
N ASN A 243 -12.81 16.13 7.80
CA ASN A 243 -13.72 15.45 8.73
C ASN A 243 -13.02 14.72 9.89
N THR A 244 -11.67 14.66 9.91
CA THR A 244 -10.90 14.11 11.04
C THR A 244 -9.56 14.82 11.21
N LYS A 245 -8.85 14.55 12.33
CA LYS A 245 -7.50 15.07 12.59
C LYS A 245 -6.47 13.95 12.86
N GLU A 246 -6.91 12.70 12.73
CA GLU A 246 -6.09 11.52 12.92
C GLU A 246 -6.68 10.34 12.16
N ARG A 247 -5.88 9.28 11.94
CA ARG A 247 -6.38 8.03 11.37
C ARG A 247 -7.45 7.43 12.27
N GLN A 248 -8.44 6.82 11.67
CA GLN A 248 -9.59 6.23 12.36
C GLN A 248 -9.55 4.71 12.30
N GLN A 249 -10.33 4.05 13.15
CA GLN A 249 -10.51 2.60 13.05
C GLN A 249 -11.02 2.24 11.66
N VAL A 250 -10.49 1.13 11.13
CA VAL A 250 -10.91 0.62 9.83
C VAL A 250 -12.39 0.24 9.84
N ALA A 251 -13.04 0.28 8.67
CA ALA A 251 -14.43 -0.09 8.45
C ALA A 251 -15.47 0.68 9.31
N THR A 252 -15.18 1.93 9.66
CA THR A 252 -16.11 2.78 10.43
C THR A 252 -16.99 3.65 9.56
N LYS A 253 -16.70 3.74 8.26
CA LYS A 253 -17.55 4.36 7.25
C LYS A 253 -18.16 3.32 6.32
N LYS A 254 -18.91 3.77 5.30
CA LYS A 254 -19.60 2.88 4.35
C LYS A 254 -18.60 2.23 3.38
N SER A 255 -18.79 0.93 3.12
CA SER A 255 -18.04 0.21 2.10
C SER A 255 -18.52 0.54 0.68
N ASN A 256 -17.72 0.16 -0.31
CA ASN A 256 -18.15 0.17 -1.70
C ASN A 256 -19.02 -1.06 -2.05
N GLU A 257 -19.35 -1.22 -3.33
CA GLU A 257 -20.23 -2.26 -3.87
C GLU A 257 -19.70 -3.70 -3.67
N LEU A 258 -18.42 -3.86 -3.41
CA LEU A 258 -17.78 -5.13 -3.11
C LEU A 258 -17.68 -5.42 -1.61
N GLY A 259 -18.05 -4.47 -0.75
CA GLY A 259 -17.86 -4.57 0.69
C GLY A 259 -16.44 -4.21 1.15
N ILE A 260 -15.70 -3.45 0.35
CA ILE A 260 -14.35 -2.97 0.68
C ILE A 260 -14.46 -1.59 1.30
N TYR A 261 -13.76 -1.38 2.42
CA TYR A 261 -13.77 -0.14 3.20
C TYR A 261 -12.48 0.66 3.00
N ASP A 262 -12.56 1.95 3.34
CA ASP A 262 -11.41 2.85 3.48
C ASP A 262 -10.53 3.00 2.23
N MET A 263 -11.11 2.74 1.02
CA MET A 263 -10.43 2.97 -0.25
C MET A 263 -10.40 4.45 -0.64
N SER A 264 -10.95 5.33 0.19
CA SER A 264 -10.91 6.79 0.07
C SER A 264 -10.65 7.39 1.44
N GLY A 265 -9.45 7.96 1.65
CA GLY A 265 -9.03 8.54 2.92
C GLY A 265 -8.40 7.53 3.89
N ASN A 266 -8.43 7.82 5.16
CA ASN A 266 -7.79 7.17 6.28
C ASN A 266 -6.26 7.19 6.17
N VAL A 267 -5.61 6.20 5.53
CA VAL A 267 -4.17 6.27 5.23
C VAL A 267 -3.89 6.04 3.76
N TRP A 268 -2.87 6.70 3.22
CA TRP A 268 -2.33 6.38 1.91
C TRP A 268 -1.82 4.94 1.89
N GLU A 269 -2.02 4.25 0.78
CA GLU A 269 -1.71 2.83 0.66
C GLU A 269 -0.62 2.57 -0.36
N TRP A 270 0.48 1.95 0.07
CA TRP A 270 1.53 1.47 -0.81
C TRP A 270 0.99 0.47 -1.82
N CYS A 271 1.34 0.69 -3.11
CA CYS A 271 1.15 -0.26 -4.19
C CYS A 271 2.48 -0.86 -4.64
N TRP A 272 2.40 -1.96 -5.37
CA TRP A 272 3.59 -2.61 -5.95
C TRP A 272 4.32 -1.74 -6.97
N ASP A 273 3.56 -0.98 -7.77
CA ASP A 273 4.05 -0.30 -8.96
C ASP A 273 5.14 0.72 -8.66
N ARG A 274 6.14 0.75 -9.54
CA ARG A 274 7.07 1.87 -9.65
C ARG A 274 6.43 2.98 -10.46
N ASN A 275 6.81 4.22 -10.19
CA ASN A 275 6.41 5.34 -11.03
C ASN A 275 7.23 5.32 -12.32
N VAL A 276 6.68 4.70 -13.34
CA VAL A 276 7.23 4.71 -14.70
C VAL A 276 6.22 5.44 -15.56
N PHE A 277 6.64 6.41 -16.33
CA PHE A 277 5.79 7.03 -17.35
C PHE A 277 5.53 5.99 -18.44
N TYR A 278 4.34 5.39 -18.45
CA TYR A 278 3.92 4.44 -19.47
C TYR A 278 3.22 5.15 -20.62
N SER A 279 3.54 4.77 -21.85
CA SER A 279 2.61 4.93 -22.98
C SER A 279 1.39 4.03 -22.73
N SER A 280 0.22 4.48 -23.10
CA SER A 280 -1.12 4.00 -22.74
C SER A 280 -1.47 2.51 -22.96
N GLU A 281 -0.55 1.68 -23.37
CA GLU A 281 -0.82 0.29 -23.79
C GLU A 281 -0.29 -0.80 -22.83
N SER A 282 0.49 -0.48 -21.78
CA SER A 282 1.11 -1.50 -20.92
C SER A 282 0.80 -1.35 -19.43
N GLU A 283 -0.40 -0.94 -19.06
CA GLU A 283 -0.79 -0.79 -17.64
C GLU A 283 -0.92 -2.11 -16.87
N TYR A 284 -0.85 -3.25 -17.55
CA TYR A 284 -1.25 -4.54 -16.99
C TYR A 284 -0.18 -5.25 -16.16
N ASN A 285 1.10 -5.13 -16.51
CA ASN A 285 2.15 -5.78 -15.75
C ASN A 285 3.40 -4.88 -15.65
N PRO A 286 3.63 -4.21 -14.51
CA PRO A 286 4.78 -3.32 -14.34
C PRO A 286 6.07 -4.07 -14.00
N THR A 287 6.38 -5.17 -14.70
CA THR A 287 7.61 -5.93 -14.51
C THR A 287 8.83 -5.27 -15.16
N ARG A 288 8.63 -4.26 -15.99
CA ARG A 288 9.73 -3.57 -16.65
C ARG A 288 10.49 -2.65 -15.69
N SER A 289 11.70 -3.05 -15.35
CA SER A 289 12.71 -2.20 -14.70
C SER A 289 13.14 -1.10 -15.67
N ALA A 290 12.59 0.10 -15.50
CA ALA A 290 13.31 1.27 -15.99
C ALA A 290 14.31 1.67 -14.90
N GLU A 291 15.56 1.84 -15.23
CA GLU A 291 16.69 2.09 -14.33
C GLU A 291 16.60 3.38 -13.49
N VAL A 292 15.48 4.11 -13.51
CA VAL A 292 15.40 5.47 -12.95
C VAL A 292 14.22 5.71 -12.02
N ALA A 293 13.26 4.80 -11.88
CA ALA A 293 12.10 5.10 -11.02
C ALA A 293 12.26 4.47 -9.63
N TRP A 294 12.82 5.23 -8.70
CA TRP A 294 12.94 4.87 -7.29
C TRP A 294 11.60 4.95 -6.54
N TYR A 295 10.64 5.71 -7.07
CA TYR A 295 9.35 5.99 -6.45
C TYR A 295 8.37 4.83 -6.57
N ARG A 296 7.61 4.58 -5.51
CA ARG A 296 6.50 3.64 -5.47
C ARG A 296 5.17 4.38 -5.43
N VAL A 297 4.17 3.81 -6.08
CA VAL A 297 2.81 4.39 -6.12
C VAL A 297 2.15 4.26 -4.75
N ILE A 298 1.47 5.33 -4.33
CA ILE A 298 0.55 5.36 -3.19
C ILE A 298 -0.84 5.80 -3.65
N ARG A 299 -1.88 5.27 -3.02
CA ARG A 299 -3.28 5.45 -3.39
C ARG A 299 -4.14 5.80 -2.17
N GLY A 300 -5.37 6.28 -2.43
CA GLY A 300 -6.43 6.41 -1.45
C GLY A 300 -6.54 7.76 -0.77
N GLY A 301 -5.48 8.56 -0.75
CA GLY A 301 -5.46 9.75 0.11
C GLY A 301 -5.36 9.37 1.58
N GLY A 302 -5.50 10.32 2.48
CA GLY A 302 -5.38 10.04 3.91
C GLY A 302 -6.03 11.12 4.77
N TRP A 303 -6.12 10.84 6.06
CA TRP A 303 -6.74 11.68 7.07
C TRP A 303 -6.18 13.12 7.16
N GLY A 304 -4.97 13.34 6.69
CA GLY A 304 -4.31 14.65 6.72
C GLY A 304 -4.17 15.29 5.33
N THR A 305 -4.97 14.85 4.35
CA THR A 305 -4.97 15.42 2.99
C THR A 305 -6.38 15.80 2.54
N PRO A 306 -6.51 16.82 1.66
CA PRO A 306 -7.77 17.20 1.04
C PRO A 306 -8.49 16.04 0.35
N ALA A 307 -9.82 16.08 0.35
CA ALA A 307 -10.68 15.04 -0.21
C ALA A 307 -10.36 14.71 -1.68
N GLU A 308 -9.91 15.68 -2.47
CA GLU A 308 -9.56 15.49 -3.87
C GLU A 308 -8.46 14.44 -4.09
N TYR A 309 -7.56 14.28 -3.12
CA TYR A 309 -6.51 13.24 -3.15
C TYR A 309 -7.06 11.84 -2.85
N SER A 310 -8.28 11.75 -2.32
CA SER A 310 -8.97 10.48 -2.04
C SER A 310 -9.90 10.03 -3.19
N GLU A 311 -9.92 10.74 -4.33
CA GLU A 311 -10.61 10.29 -5.52
C GLU A 311 -10.00 8.99 -6.07
N ILE A 312 -10.85 8.08 -6.55
CA ILE A 312 -10.40 6.76 -7.07
C ILE A 312 -9.37 6.90 -8.19
N THR A 313 -9.43 7.98 -8.95
CA THR A 313 -8.52 8.24 -10.08
C THR A 313 -7.17 8.80 -9.66
N TYR A 314 -7.11 9.39 -8.44
CA TYR A 314 -5.89 10.02 -7.97
C TYR A 314 -4.87 8.99 -7.49
N TYR A 315 -3.60 9.26 -7.72
CA TYR A 315 -2.47 8.57 -7.12
C TYR A 315 -1.32 9.54 -6.91
N SER A 316 -0.47 9.24 -5.95
CA SER A 316 0.80 9.90 -5.75
C SER A 316 1.92 8.87 -5.71
N THR A 317 3.13 9.34 -5.49
CA THR A 317 4.31 8.48 -5.40
C THR A 317 5.24 8.99 -4.33
N ASP A 318 5.98 8.06 -3.69
CA ASP A 318 7.05 8.43 -2.77
C ASP A 318 8.21 7.43 -2.84
N GLU A 319 9.35 7.78 -2.25
CA GLU A 319 10.52 6.90 -2.17
C GLU A 319 10.19 5.70 -1.26
N PRO A 320 10.62 4.47 -1.64
CA PRO A 320 10.21 3.25 -0.95
C PRO A 320 10.74 3.13 0.49
N ASP A 321 11.71 3.91 0.89
CA ASP A 321 12.31 3.96 2.23
C ASP A 321 11.66 4.98 3.16
N VAL A 322 10.74 5.82 2.65
CA VAL A 322 10.06 6.86 3.43
C VAL A 322 9.05 6.22 4.39
N LYS A 323 9.16 6.56 5.67
CA LYS A 323 8.19 6.27 6.70
C LYS A 323 7.37 7.52 6.99
N SER A 324 6.09 7.47 6.72
CA SER A 324 5.16 8.56 7.00
C SER A 324 3.96 8.06 7.79
N TRP A 325 3.50 8.84 8.75
CA TRP A 325 2.29 8.56 9.53
C TRP A 325 1.01 8.54 8.69
N TYR A 326 1.12 9.01 7.48
CA TYR A 326 0.05 8.98 6.49
C TYR A 326 0.08 7.71 5.63
N TYR A 327 1.15 6.89 5.69
CA TYR A 327 1.37 5.75 4.80
C TYR A 327 1.20 4.42 5.52
N GLY A 328 0.26 3.64 5.04
CA GLY A 328 0.01 2.25 5.38
C GLY A 328 -0.09 1.42 4.11
N PHE A 329 -0.83 0.33 4.14
CA PHE A 329 -1.06 -0.53 2.99
C PHE A 329 -2.23 -1.48 3.22
N ARG A 330 -2.75 -2.05 2.12
CA ARG A 330 -3.64 -3.21 2.17
C ARG A 330 -3.06 -4.39 1.41
N LEU A 331 -3.62 -5.56 1.66
CA LEU A 331 -3.18 -6.81 1.07
C LEU A 331 -3.90 -7.11 -0.24
N CYS A 332 -3.22 -7.87 -1.10
CA CYS A 332 -3.76 -8.48 -2.29
C CYS A 332 -3.28 -9.93 -2.38
N ARG A 333 -4.01 -10.80 -3.09
CA ARG A 333 -3.61 -12.16 -3.42
C ARG A 333 -4.06 -12.50 -4.84
N SER A 334 -3.20 -13.19 -5.57
CA SER A 334 -3.54 -13.70 -6.89
C SER A 334 -4.41 -14.96 -6.79
N ILE A 335 -5.40 -15.07 -7.67
CA ILE A 335 -6.22 -16.27 -7.82
C ILE A 335 -5.76 -17.02 -9.06
N ARG A 336 -5.55 -18.32 -8.93
CA ARG A 336 -5.16 -19.21 -10.03
C ARG A 336 -6.35 -20.03 -10.49
N LYS A 337 -6.53 -20.23 -11.80
CA LYS A 337 -7.32 -21.35 -12.29
C LYS A 337 -6.57 -22.64 -11.93
N ARG A 338 -7.24 -23.54 -11.20
CA ARG A 338 -6.75 -24.88 -10.92
C ARG A 338 -7.07 -25.80 -12.10
#